data_d56990e596a3f6575985085a5fcb7d7e
#
_entry.id   d56990e596a3f6575985085a5fcb7d7e
#
_cell.length_a   1.000
_cell.length_b   1.000
_cell.length_c   1.000
_cell.angle_alpha   90.00
_cell.angle_beta   90.00
_cell.angle_gamma   90.00
#
_symmetry.space_group_name_H-M   'P 1'
#
loop_
_entity.id
_entity.type
_entity.pdbx_description
1 polymer ?
#
loop_
_entity_poly.entity_id
_entity_poly.type
_entity_poly.pdbx_seq_one_letter_code
_entity_poly.pdbx_strand_id
1 'polypeptide(L)'
;MLKKYIFIALFFPATSLFAQQKTLQAVKVATPPKLDGILDDVAWQNVPEANNFIENSPDFGKPSMQPTTVKIVYTDEAIYIGAFLKDDPTLIKKQLTQRDREQFQDADNFGVTFDTYLDQQNAFQFIVTSANVQSDAKISSSSSDNDDDFGGGADYNWDAVWDSRVVISENGWTVEMKIPYSAIRFAKKEIQQWGLNFKRFIRRENETSYWNPVDPKVAGI
;
A
#
# COMPACT_ATOMS: atom_id res chain seq x y z
N MET A 1 38.43 56.52 -17.27
CA MET A 1 38.46 55.09 -17.59
C MET A 1 37.34 54.38 -16.81
N LEU A 2 36.23 54.04 -17.43
CA LEU A 2 35.05 53.42 -16.81
C LEU A 2 35.21 51.90 -16.94
N LYS A 3 35.45 51.16 -15.81
CA LYS A 3 35.50 49.71 -15.78
C LYS A 3 34.07 49.16 -15.86
N LYS A 4 33.71 48.52 -16.98
CA LYS A 4 32.45 47.79 -17.15
C LYS A 4 32.61 46.43 -16.46
N TYR A 5 31.81 46.17 -15.42
CA TYR A 5 31.65 44.85 -14.83
C TYR A 5 30.53 44.11 -15.58
N ILE A 6 30.88 42.97 -16.20
CA ILE A 6 29.90 42.09 -16.81
C ILE A 6 29.46 41.10 -15.69
N PHE A 7 28.20 41.19 -15.30
CA PHE A 7 27.57 40.23 -14.39
C PHE A 7 27.02 39.08 -15.21
N ILE A 8 27.67 37.92 -15.17
CA ILE A 8 27.13 36.66 -15.77
C ILE A 8 26.21 36.03 -14.75
N ALA A 9 24.90 36.18 -14.92
CA ALA A 9 23.90 35.43 -14.17
C ALA A 9 23.87 33.98 -14.67
N LEU A 10 24.41 33.06 -13.88
CA LEU A 10 24.27 31.60 -14.09
C LEU A 10 22.82 31.23 -13.77
N PHE A 11 22.02 31.00 -14.80
CA PHE A 11 20.67 30.45 -14.68
C PHE A 11 20.79 28.93 -14.50
N PHE A 12 20.67 28.43 -13.28
CA PHE A 12 20.46 27.01 -13.03
C PHE A 12 19.00 26.67 -13.32
N PRO A 13 18.69 25.81 -14.30
CA PRO A 13 17.35 25.31 -14.45
C PRO A 13 17.03 24.44 -13.23
N ALA A 14 16.05 24.84 -12.44
CA ALA A 14 15.46 24.00 -11.41
C ALA A 14 14.71 22.86 -12.12
N THR A 15 15.36 21.70 -12.26
CA THR A 15 14.67 20.48 -12.68
C THR A 15 13.78 20.04 -11.53
N SER A 16 12.48 20.27 -11.66
CA SER A 16 11.46 19.68 -10.80
C SER A 16 11.55 18.16 -11.00
N LEU A 17 12.14 17.45 -10.07
CA LEU A 17 12.04 15.99 -9.97
C LEU A 17 10.59 15.68 -9.55
N PHE A 18 9.71 15.54 -10.53
CA PHE A 18 8.45 14.85 -10.29
C PHE A 18 8.80 13.40 -9.94
N ALA A 19 8.48 12.99 -8.74
CA ALA A 19 8.56 11.58 -8.37
C ALA A 19 7.68 10.79 -9.36
N GLN A 20 8.31 9.99 -10.21
CA GLN A 20 7.58 9.16 -11.17
C GLN A 20 6.78 8.14 -10.38
N GLN A 21 5.46 8.14 -10.54
CA GLN A 21 4.59 7.13 -9.94
C GLN A 21 5.02 5.74 -10.41
N LYS A 22 5.24 4.85 -9.45
CA LYS A 22 5.58 3.46 -9.73
C LYS A 22 4.35 2.74 -10.26
N THR A 23 4.55 1.86 -11.21
CA THR A 23 3.49 1.02 -11.79
C THR A 23 3.81 -0.45 -11.57
N LEU A 24 2.78 -1.27 -11.40
CA LEU A 24 2.88 -2.71 -11.24
C LEU A 24 1.91 -3.39 -12.18
N GLN A 25 2.40 -4.36 -12.94
CA GLN A 25 1.56 -5.18 -13.78
C GLN A 25 1.14 -6.44 -13.01
N ALA A 26 -0.15 -6.59 -12.75
CA ALA A 26 -0.70 -7.82 -12.20
C ALA A 26 -0.66 -8.94 -13.25
N VAL A 27 -0.40 -10.17 -12.81
CA VAL A 27 -0.28 -11.35 -13.69
C VAL A 27 -1.53 -12.22 -13.57
N LYS A 28 -2.16 -12.55 -14.70
CA LYS A 28 -3.25 -13.52 -14.72
C LYS A 28 -2.70 -14.92 -14.51
N VAL A 29 -3.29 -15.68 -13.59
CA VAL A 29 -2.94 -17.07 -13.32
C VAL A 29 -4.14 -17.98 -13.55
N ALA A 30 -3.87 -19.19 -14.06
CA ALA A 30 -4.91 -20.19 -14.30
C ALA A 30 -5.31 -20.89 -12.98
N THR A 31 -4.35 -21.13 -12.11
CA THR A 31 -4.56 -21.73 -10.79
C THR A 31 -4.26 -20.67 -9.73
N PRO A 32 -5.23 -20.33 -8.88
CA PRO A 32 -5.00 -19.38 -7.81
C PRO A 32 -3.98 -19.90 -6.80
N PRO A 33 -3.24 -19.01 -6.11
CA PRO A 33 -2.41 -19.42 -4.99
C PRO A 33 -3.29 -19.97 -3.86
N LYS A 34 -2.72 -20.86 -3.09
CA LYS A 34 -3.32 -21.38 -1.88
C LYS A 34 -3.18 -20.33 -0.77
N LEU A 35 -4.28 -20.01 -0.15
CA LEU A 35 -4.27 -18.99 0.91
C LEU A 35 -3.84 -19.63 2.25
N ASP A 36 -2.55 -19.82 2.44
CA ASP A 36 -1.98 -20.41 3.68
C ASP A 36 -0.92 -19.52 4.36
N GLY A 37 -0.60 -18.39 3.76
CA GLY A 37 0.39 -17.43 4.27
C GLY A 37 1.81 -17.75 3.84
N ILE A 38 2.02 -18.64 2.86
CA ILE A 38 3.33 -19.05 2.37
C ILE A 38 3.43 -18.73 0.88
N LEU A 39 4.39 -17.93 0.48
CA LEU A 39 4.52 -17.43 -0.91
C LEU A 39 5.36 -18.39 -1.78
N ASP A 40 5.16 -19.71 -1.68
CA ASP A 40 5.91 -20.73 -2.40
C ASP A 40 5.17 -21.31 -3.62
N ASP A 41 3.89 -20.99 -3.80
CA ASP A 41 3.09 -21.43 -4.93
C ASP A 41 3.67 -20.99 -6.29
N VAL A 42 3.44 -21.82 -7.31
CA VAL A 42 3.80 -21.50 -8.70
C VAL A 42 3.18 -20.17 -9.16
N ALA A 43 2.01 -19.82 -8.64
CA ALA A 43 1.33 -18.57 -8.94
C ALA A 43 2.18 -17.32 -8.60
N TRP A 44 3.07 -17.41 -7.61
CA TRP A 44 3.94 -16.32 -7.19
C TRP A 44 5.29 -16.27 -7.92
N GLN A 45 5.58 -17.25 -8.80
CA GLN A 45 6.85 -17.31 -9.51
C GLN A 45 6.87 -16.38 -10.72
N ASN A 46 7.99 -15.69 -10.93
CA ASN A 46 8.21 -14.76 -12.05
C ASN A 46 7.16 -13.63 -12.15
N VAL A 47 6.57 -13.23 -11.03
CA VAL A 47 5.63 -12.11 -10.94
C VAL A 47 6.40 -10.83 -10.65
N PRO A 48 6.10 -9.70 -11.31
CA PRO A 48 6.68 -8.41 -10.99
C PRO A 48 6.48 -8.04 -9.51
N GLU A 49 7.50 -7.38 -8.94
CA GLU A 49 7.53 -7.04 -7.52
C GLU A 49 7.43 -5.53 -7.30
N ALA A 50 6.56 -5.13 -6.39
CA ALA A 50 6.55 -3.81 -5.81
C ALA A 50 7.48 -3.80 -4.59
N ASN A 51 8.50 -2.95 -4.63
CA ASN A 51 9.51 -2.82 -3.57
C ASN A 51 9.93 -1.34 -3.41
N ASN A 52 10.97 -1.08 -2.59
CA ASN A 52 11.46 0.27 -2.33
C ASN A 52 10.39 1.20 -1.76
N PHE A 53 9.78 0.77 -0.66
CA PHE A 53 8.84 1.58 0.10
C PHE A 53 9.54 2.80 0.68
N ILE A 54 8.84 3.92 0.72
CA ILE A 54 9.32 5.20 1.20
C ILE A 54 8.53 5.56 2.46
N GLU A 55 9.25 5.98 3.48
CA GLU A 55 8.68 6.46 4.73
C GLU A 55 7.85 7.73 4.49
N ASN A 56 6.63 7.72 5.01
CA ASN A 56 5.71 8.86 4.97
C ASN A 56 5.70 9.59 6.31
N SER A 57 5.79 8.85 7.39
CA SER A 57 5.94 9.35 8.75
C SER A 57 6.83 8.39 9.58
N PRO A 58 7.59 8.90 10.55
CA PRO A 58 7.75 10.29 10.92
C PRO A 58 8.61 11.13 9.96
N ASP A 59 9.46 10.53 9.12
CA ASP A 59 10.49 11.21 8.33
C ASP A 59 10.22 11.07 6.82
N PHE A 60 9.33 11.87 6.27
CA PHE A 60 8.94 11.81 4.85
C PHE A 60 10.12 11.80 3.87
N GLY A 61 10.07 10.84 2.93
CA GLY A 61 11.01 10.74 1.81
C GLY A 61 12.22 9.85 2.06
N LYS A 62 12.41 9.30 3.25
CA LYS A 62 13.45 8.31 3.53
C LYS A 62 13.04 6.92 3.01
N PRO A 63 13.98 6.03 2.70
CA PRO A 63 13.67 4.62 2.53
C PRO A 63 13.05 4.05 3.81
N SER A 64 12.03 3.20 3.69
CA SER A 64 11.48 2.46 4.83
C SER A 64 12.58 1.70 5.57
N MET A 65 12.52 1.69 6.89
CA MET A 65 13.48 1.01 7.76
C MET A 65 13.59 -0.48 7.46
N GLN A 66 12.46 -1.10 7.14
CA GLN A 66 12.40 -2.54 6.86
C GLN A 66 11.88 -2.79 5.42
N PRO A 67 12.60 -3.59 4.62
CA PRO A 67 12.19 -3.93 3.27
C PRO A 67 10.82 -4.61 3.22
N THR A 68 10.05 -4.26 2.21
CA THR A 68 8.77 -4.87 1.86
C THR A 68 8.76 -5.21 0.39
N THR A 69 8.29 -6.40 0.04
CA THR A 69 8.11 -6.86 -1.33
C THR A 69 6.68 -7.35 -1.50
N VAL A 70 6.00 -6.88 -2.55
CA VAL A 70 4.60 -7.24 -2.83
C VAL A 70 4.46 -7.72 -4.26
N LYS A 71 3.66 -8.75 -4.46
CA LYS A 71 3.26 -9.33 -5.74
C LYS A 71 1.75 -9.30 -5.87
N ILE A 72 1.25 -9.14 -7.11
CA ILE A 72 -0.17 -9.23 -7.41
C ILE A 72 -0.38 -10.24 -8.54
N VAL A 73 -1.26 -11.21 -8.29
CA VAL A 73 -1.81 -12.07 -9.33
C VAL A 73 -3.33 -12.00 -9.31
N TYR A 74 -3.97 -12.40 -10.39
CA TYR A 74 -5.44 -12.42 -10.45
C TYR A 74 -5.97 -13.60 -11.27
N THR A 75 -7.21 -13.94 -10.98
CA THR A 75 -8.02 -14.90 -11.75
C THR A 75 -9.25 -14.18 -12.32
N ASP A 76 -10.19 -14.92 -12.88
CA ASP A 76 -11.47 -14.36 -13.31
C ASP A 76 -12.42 -14.04 -12.13
N GLU A 77 -12.07 -14.43 -10.90
CA GLU A 77 -12.93 -14.31 -9.71
C GLU A 77 -12.38 -13.31 -8.67
N ALA A 78 -11.07 -13.21 -8.55
CA ALA A 78 -10.44 -12.47 -7.46
C ALA A 78 -9.03 -11.94 -7.82
N ILE A 79 -8.62 -10.94 -7.04
CA ILE A 79 -7.24 -10.47 -6.96
C ILE A 79 -6.59 -11.14 -5.75
N TYR A 80 -5.34 -11.55 -5.92
CA TYR A 80 -4.52 -12.11 -4.85
C TYR A 80 -3.29 -11.22 -4.66
N ILE A 81 -2.98 -10.92 -3.41
CA ILE A 81 -1.81 -10.13 -3.01
C ILE A 81 -0.95 -11.01 -2.11
N GLY A 82 0.30 -11.16 -2.48
CA GLY A 82 1.32 -11.79 -1.65
C GLY A 82 2.35 -10.75 -1.24
N ALA A 83 2.53 -10.55 0.05
CA ALA A 83 3.52 -9.62 0.58
C ALA A 83 4.48 -10.31 1.54
N PHE A 84 5.78 -10.02 1.39
CA PHE A 84 6.81 -10.35 2.36
C PHE A 84 7.30 -9.07 3.03
N LEU A 85 7.19 -9.02 4.34
CA LEU A 85 7.56 -7.90 5.18
C LEU A 85 8.74 -8.33 6.05
N LYS A 86 9.95 -7.97 5.60
CA LYS A 86 11.16 -8.31 6.35
C LYS A 86 11.16 -7.62 7.71
N ASP A 87 11.50 -8.37 8.75
CA ASP A 87 11.61 -7.85 10.10
C ASP A 87 12.30 -8.85 11.02
N ASP A 88 12.66 -8.41 12.23
CA ASP A 88 12.99 -9.30 13.33
C ASP A 88 11.68 -9.83 13.95
N PRO A 89 11.41 -11.14 13.90
CA PRO A 89 10.15 -11.70 14.39
C PRO A 89 9.89 -11.44 15.88
N THR A 90 10.95 -11.19 16.67
CA THR A 90 10.84 -10.89 18.10
C THR A 90 10.35 -9.47 18.37
N LEU A 91 10.48 -8.58 17.39
CA LEU A 91 10.10 -7.17 17.47
C LEU A 91 8.73 -6.88 16.87
N ILE A 92 8.16 -7.82 16.11
CA ILE A 92 6.85 -7.66 15.46
C ILE A 92 5.77 -7.49 16.54
N LYS A 93 5.04 -6.38 16.44
CA LYS A 93 3.89 -6.11 17.33
C LYS A 93 2.64 -6.77 16.78
N LYS A 94 2.11 -7.75 17.53
CA LYS A 94 0.94 -8.56 17.18
C LYS A 94 -0.09 -8.51 18.30
N GLN A 95 -0.98 -7.55 18.23
CA GLN A 95 -2.10 -7.46 19.17
C GLN A 95 -3.38 -7.92 18.47
N LEU A 96 -4.09 -8.84 19.13
CA LEU A 96 -5.42 -9.23 18.70
C LEU A 96 -6.40 -8.11 19.06
N THR A 97 -7.12 -7.62 18.06
CA THR A 97 -8.18 -6.63 18.21
C THR A 97 -9.45 -7.14 17.52
N GLN A 98 -10.53 -6.41 17.65
CA GLN A 98 -11.71 -6.67 16.81
C GLN A 98 -11.48 -6.14 15.41
N ARG A 99 -12.13 -6.75 14.40
CA ARG A 99 -12.18 -6.27 13.02
C ARG A 99 -12.70 -4.82 13.01
N ASP A 100 -12.17 -4.00 12.11
CA ASP A 100 -12.59 -2.61 11.83
C ASP A 100 -12.55 -1.68 13.05
N ARG A 101 -11.68 -1.94 14.00
CA ARG A 101 -11.48 -1.07 15.16
C ARG A 101 -10.25 -0.17 14.99
N GLU A 102 -10.35 1.07 15.49
CA GLU A 102 -9.26 2.06 15.52
C GLU A 102 -7.96 1.51 16.15
N GLN A 103 -8.08 0.48 16.98
CA GLN A 103 -6.95 -0.12 17.72
C GLN A 103 -6.06 -1.04 16.86
N PHE A 104 -6.35 -1.29 15.60
CA PHE A 104 -5.44 -2.08 14.76
C PHE A 104 -4.09 -1.40 14.53
N GLN A 105 -3.98 -0.10 14.84
CA GLN A 105 -2.73 0.63 14.86
C GLN A 105 -1.78 0.21 16.00
N ASP A 106 -2.23 -0.56 16.97
CA ASP A 106 -1.37 -1.10 18.02
C ASP A 106 -0.60 -2.36 17.60
N ALA A 107 -0.76 -2.79 16.37
CA ALA A 107 -0.03 -3.90 15.77
C ALA A 107 0.63 -3.46 14.46
N ASP A 108 1.71 -4.17 14.08
CA ASP A 108 2.25 -4.04 12.73
C ASP A 108 1.18 -4.43 11.72
N ASN A 109 1.06 -3.67 10.64
CA ASN A 109 0.05 -3.95 9.63
C ASN A 109 0.55 -3.68 8.20
N PHE A 110 -0.15 -4.30 7.27
CA PHE A 110 0.03 -4.12 5.83
C PHE A 110 -1.31 -3.83 5.20
N GLY A 111 -1.35 -2.91 4.26
CA GLY A 111 -2.56 -2.53 3.56
C GLY A 111 -2.35 -2.34 2.06
N VAL A 112 -3.45 -2.49 1.33
CA VAL A 112 -3.56 -2.16 -0.08
C VAL A 112 -4.74 -1.22 -0.30
N THR A 113 -4.56 -0.27 -1.19
CA THR A 113 -5.61 0.67 -1.61
C THR A 113 -5.76 0.62 -3.13
N PHE A 114 -7.00 0.49 -3.59
CA PHE A 114 -7.39 0.45 -5.00
C PHE A 114 -8.32 1.61 -5.33
N ASP A 115 -7.87 2.55 -6.16
CA ASP A 115 -8.75 3.47 -6.89
C ASP A 115 -9.14 2.80 -8.22
N THR A 116 -10.27 2.14 -8.23
CA THR A 116 -10.73 1.32 -9.36
C THR A 116 -11.32 2.14 -10.51
N TYR A 117 -11.57 3.41 -10.30
CA TYR A 117 -12.08 4.34 -11.31
C TYR A 117 -11.02 5.31 -11.84
N LEU A 118 -9.85 5.36 -11.19
CA LEU A 118 -8.79 6.36 -11.45
C LEU A 118 -9.30 7.80 -11.33
N ASP A 119 -10.15 8.04 -10.34
CA ASP A 119 -10.75 9.36 -10.12
C ASP A 119 -10.03 10.16 -9.02
N GLN A 120 -9.10 9.52 -8.28
CA GLN A 120 -8.37 10.10 -7.15
C GLN A 120 -9.30 10.67 -6.06
N GLN A 121 -10.51 10.19 -6.00
CA GLN A 121 -11.54 10.62 -5.05
C GLN A 121 -12.13 9.47 -4.25
N ASN A 122 -12.17 8.27 -4.84
CA ASN A 122 -12.79 7.11 -4.24
C ASN A 122 -11.86 5.91 -4.33
N ALA A 123 -11.66 5.23 -3.21
CA ALA A 123 -10.84 4.03 -3.17
C ALA A 123 -11.41 2.97 -2.22
N PHE A 124 -10.96 1.74 -2.39
CA PHE A 124 -11.20 0.62 -1.48
C PHE A 124 -9.90 0.27 -0.78
N GLN A 125 -9.92 0.22 0.53
CA GLN A 125 -8.77 -0.12 1.34
C GLN A 125 -9.01 -1.45 2.05
N PHE A 126 -7.95 -2.27 2.10
CA PHE A 126 -7.93 -3.54 2.82
C PHE A 126 -6.64 -3.59 3.64
N ILE A 127 -6.76 -3.77 4.94
CA ILE A 127 -5.64 -3.82 5.88
C ILE A 127 -5.68 -5.14 6.64
N VAL A 128 -4.52 -5.71 6.89
CA VAL A 128 -4.36 -6.86 7.76
C VAL A 128 -3.21 -6.63 8.74
N THR A 129 -3.42 -6.96 10.00
CA THR A 129 -2.37 -6.90 11.02
C THR A 129 -1.50 -8.14 11.00
N SER A 130 -0.33 -8.08 11.64
CA SER A 130 0.55 -9.23 11.87
C SER A 130 -0.10 -10.37 12.68
N ALA A 131 -1.23 -10.09 13.34
CA ALA A 131 -2.09 -11.07 14.03
C ALA A 131 -3.24 -11.59 13.14
N ASN A 132 -3.24 -11.27 11.84
CA ASN A 132 -4.29 -11.59 10.87
C ASN A 132 -5.68 -11.02 11.23
N VAL A 133 -5.71 -9.85 11.86
CA VAL A 133 -6.95 -9.09 12.03
C VAL A 133 -7.17 -8.22 10.79
N GLN A 134 -8.34 -8.34 10.21
CA GLN A 134 -8.73 -7.60 9.00
C GLN A 134 -9.39 -6.28 9.35
N SER A 135 -9.19 -5.29 8.48
CA SER A 135 -9.96 -4.06 8.41
C SER A 135 -10.15 -3.65 6.97
N ASP A 136 -11.31 -3.14 6.63
CA ASP A 136 -11.62 -2.63 5.31
C ASP A 136 -12.41 -1.32 5.40
N ALA A 137 -12.19 -0.46 4.41
CA ALA A 137 -12.85 0.83 4.34
C ALA A 137 -13.07 1.27 2.90
N LYS A 138 -14.07 2.13 2.72
CA LYS A 138 -14.15 3.01 1.54
C LYS A 138 -13.53 4.35 1.91
N ILE A 139 -12.64 4.80 1.04
CA ILE A 139 -12.04 6.13 1.16
C ILE A 139 -12.75 7.06 0.20
N SER A 140 -13.10 8.26 0.67
CA SER A 140 -13.67 9.31 -0.16
C SER A 140 -13.05 10.66 0.19
N SER A 141 -12.56 11.38 -0.82
CA SER A 141 -12.00 12.73 -0.64
C SER A 141 -13.01 13.77 -0.14
N SER A 142 -14.31 13.47 -0.21
CA SER A 142 -15.38 14.36 0.22
C SER A 142 -15.78 14.23 1.71
N SER A 143 -15.30 13.22 2.40
CA SER A 143 -15.55 13.05 3.82
C SER A 143 -14.57 13.88 4.64
N SER A 144 -15.12 14.68 5.56
CA SER A 144 -14.39 15.70 6.33
C SER A 144 -13.74 15.19 7.63
N ASP A 145 -13.71 13.88 7.85
CA ASP A 145 -13.09 13.30 9.02
C ASP A 145 -11.58 13.22 8.80
N ASN A 146 -10.87 14.11 9.49
CA ASN A 146 -9.47 14.50 9.25
C ASN A 146 -8.42 13.54 9.83
N ASP A 147 -8.76 12.30 10.16
CA ASP A 147 -7.85 11.42 10.91
C ASP A 147 -7.16 10.31 10.11
N ASP A 148 -7.32 10.28 8.78
CA ASP A 148 -6.72 9.24 7.97
C ASP A 148 -5.44 9.66 7.26
N ASP A 149 -4.43 8.81 7.35
CA ASP A 149 -3.13 8.91 6.68
C ASP A 149 -3.18 9.10 5.16
N PHE A 150 -4.34 8.90 4.52
CA PHE A 150 -4.54 9.06 3.08
C PHE A 150 -5.22 10.39 2.69
N GLY A 151 -5.45 11.31 3.63
CA GLY A 151 -6.00 12.65 3.33
C GLY A 151 -7.48 12.70 2.93
N GLY A 152 -8.19 11.57 2.99
CA GLY A 152 -9.63 11.44 2.77
C GLY A 152 -10.29 10.68 3.92
N GLY A 153 -11.57 10.92 4.17
CA GLY A 153 -12.30 10.20 5.22
C GLY A 153 -12.51 8.74 4.84
N ALA A 154 -12.14 7.82 5.72
CA ALA A 154 -12.40 6.41 5.60
C ALA A 154 -13.73 6.05 6.26
N ASP A 155 -14.60 5.36 5.53
CA ASP A 155 -15.82 4.77 6.04
C ASP A 155 -15.59 3.30 6.41
N TYR A 156 -15.28 3.03 7.67
CA TYR A 156 -15.08 1.69 8.23
C TYR A 156 -16.41 0.95 8.50
N ASN A 157 -17.59 1.57 8.27
CA ASN A 157 -18.86 0.86 8.31
C ASN A 157 -19.13 0.06 7.03
N TRP A 158 -18.30 0.31 5.99
CA TRP A 158 -18.35 -0.51 4.81
C TRP A 158 -17.66 -1.85 5.08
N ASP A 159 -18.37 -2.94 4.91
CA ASP A 159 -17.91 -4.29 5.20
C ASP A 159 -17.81 -5.10 3.91
N ALA A 160 -16.63 -5.63 3.64
CA ALA A 160 -16.33 -6.49 2.50
C ALA A 160 -16.06 -7.93 2.93
N VAL A 161 -16.45 -8.87 2.10
CA VAL A 161 -16.09 -10.28 2.30
C VAL A 161 -14.82 -10.59 1.51
N TRP A 162 -13.73 -10.80 2.22
CA TRP A 162 -12.43 -11.16 1.68
C TRP A 162 -11.65 -12.02 2.68
N ASP A 163 -10.60 -12.68 2.19
CA ASP A 163 -9.82 -13.60 3.00
C ASP A 163 -8.37 -13.15 3.13
N SER A 164 -7.74 -13.46 4.26
CA SER A 164 -6.31 -13.24 4.48
C SER A 164 -5.67 -14.38 5.27
N ARG A 165 -4.36 -14.52 5.10
CA ARG A 165 -3.50 -15.36 5.95
C ARG A 165 -2.21 -14.64 6.21
N VAL A 166 -1.73 -14.77 7.44
CA VAL A 166 -0.47 -14.20 7.91
C VAL A 166 0.35 -15.31 8.57
N VAL A 167 1.62 -15.36 8.22
CA VAL A 167 2.60 -16.26 8.86
C VAL A 167 3.82 -15.44 9.25
N ILE A 168 4.25 -15.58 10.52
CA ILE A 168 5.52 -15.02 11.02
C ILE A 168 6.59 -16.09 10.84
N SER A 169 7.70 -15.72 10.21
CA SER A 169 8.86 -16.56 9.93
C SER A 169 10.13 -16.02 10.61
N GLU A 170 11.26 -16.69 10.42
CA GLU A 170 12.54 -16.26 10.99
C GLU A 170 13.03 -14.88 10.50
N ASN A 171 12.58 -14.45 9.31
CA ASN A 171 13.09 -13.23 8.65
C ASN A 171 12.03 -12.13 8.51
N GLY A 172 10.88 -12.27 9.16
CA GLY A 172 9.77 -11.33 9.05
C GLY A 172 8.43 -12.03 9.03
N TRP A 173 7.49 -11.49 8.27
CA TRP A 173 6.16 -12.06 8.14
C TRP A 173 5.64 -11.94 6.70
N THR A 174 4.76 -12.84 6.36
CA THR A 174 4.10 -12.91 5.07
C THR A 174 2.62 -12.62 5.21
N VAL A 175 2.05 -12.04 4.18
CA VAL A 175 0.62 -11.79 4.04
C VAL A 175 0.17 -12.35 2.71
N GLU A 176 -0.90 -13.12 2.73
CA GLU A 176 -1.69 -13.40 1.54
C GLU A 176 -3.09 -12.84 1.73
N MET A 177 -3.59 -12.16 0.69
CA MET A 177 -4.95 -11.63 0.64
C MET A 177 -5.63 -12.16 -0.62
N LYS A 178 -6.91 -12.56 -0.49
CA LYS A 178 -7.81 -12.86 -1.60
C LYS A 178 -8.95 -11.87 -1.55
N ILE A 179 -9.04 -11.00 -2.54
CA ILE A 179 -10.08 -9.98 -2.66
C ILE A 179 -10.96 -10.32 -3.86
N PRO A 180 -12.17 -10.89 -3.63
CA PRO A 180 -13.11 -11.21 -4.70
C PRO A 180 -13.57 -9.92 -5.42
N TYR A 181 -13.83 -10.02 -6.72
CA TYR A 181 -14.37 -8.87 -7.47
C TYR A 181 -15.75 -8.44 -6.99
N SER A 182 -16.48 -9.30 -6.29
CA SER A 182 -17.74 -8.92 -5.61
C SER A 182 -17.55 -7.96 -4.45
N ALA A 183 -16.35 -7.88 -3.87
CA ALA A 183 -16.02 -6.98 -2.76
C ALA A 183 -15.72 -5.55 -3.23
N ILE A 184 -15.45 -5.34 -4.51
CA ILE A 184 -15.07 -4.03 -5.06
C ILE A 184 -15.91 -3.70 -6.29
N ARG A 185 -16.03 -2.43 -6.60
CA ARG A 185 -16.72 -1.98 -7.81
C ARG A 185 -15.74 -1.29 -8.74
N PHE A 186 -15.84 -1.58 -10.04
CA PHE A 186 -14.99 -0.98 -11.07
C PHE A 186 -15.75 -0.86 -12.39
N ALA A 187 -15.26 0.01 -13.26
CA ALA A 187 -15.82 0.19 -14.58
C ALA A 187 -15.56 -1.03 -15.47
N LYS A 188 -16.53 -1.43 -16.29
CA LYS A 188 -16.35 -2.50 -17.26
C LYS A 188 -15.48 -2.02 -18.42
N LYS A 189 -14.22 -2.42 -18.44
CA LYS A 189 -13.22 -2.11 -19.48
C LYS A 189 -12.53 -3.40 -19.90
N GLU A 190 -12.10 -3.48 -21.15
CA GLU A 190 -11.34 -4.62 -21.67
C GLU A 190 -9.99 -4.76 -20.96
N ILE A 191 -9.29 -3.64 -20.75
CA ILE A 191 -8.05 -3.56 -19.96
C ILE A 191 -8.36 -2.72 -18.73
N GLN A 192 -8.14 -3.29 -17.55
CA GLN A 192 -8.31 -2.60 -16.29
C GLN A 192 -7.02 -1.86 -15.91
N GLN A 193 -7.16 -0.60 -15.57
CA GLN A 193 -6.11 0.22 -14.96
C GLN A 193 -6.69 0.88 -13.72
N TRP A 194 -6.01 0.69 -12.59
CA TRP A 194 -6.45 1.19 -11.29
C TRP A 194 -5.33 1.96 -10.62
N GLY A 195 -5.67 2.95 -9.83
CA GLY A 195 -4.76 3.51 -8.85
C GLY A 195 -4.42 2.44 -7.81
N LEU A 196 -3.16 2.35 -7.43
CA LEU A 196 -2.66 1.33 -6.52
C LEU A 196 -1.65 1.92 -5.57
N ASN A 197 -1.84 1.67 -4.29
CA ASN A 197 -0.82 1.91 -3.30
C ASN A 197 -0.77 0.78 -2.28
N PHE A 198 0.41 0.57 -1.71
CA PHE A 198 0.62 -0.32 -0.58
C PHE A 198 1.12 0.49 0.60
N LYS A 199 0.63 0.15 1.78
CA LYS A 199 1.02 0.73 3.07
C LYS A 199 1.65 -0.35 3.94
N ARG A 200 2.71 0.00 4.66
CA ARG A 200 3.22 -0.76 5.79
C ARG A 200 3.27 0.15 7.00
N PHE A 201 2.83 -0.36 8.14
CA PHE A 201 2.99 0.28 9.44
C PHE A 201 3.83 -0.58 10.37
N ILE A 202 4.90 0.00 10.92
CA ILE A 202 5.79 -0.62 11.90
C ILE A 202 5.53 0.05 13.24
N ARG A 203 4.77 -0.64 14.10
CA ARG A 203 4.26 -0.04 15.34
C ARG A 203 5.34 0.43 16.31
N ARG A 204 6.43 -0.33 16.49
CA ARG A 204 7.50 0.02 17.42
C ARG A 204 8.21 1.32 17.06
N GLU A 205 8.26 1.63 15.78
CA GLU A 205 8.92 2.84 15.24
C GLU A 205 7.92 3.97 14.95
N ASN A 206 6.63 3.67 15.05
CA ASN A 206 5.56 4.54 14.57
C ASN A 206 5.76 4.97 13.11
N GLU A 207 6.40 4.08 12.31
CA GLU A 207 6.71 4.33 10.92
C GLU A 207 5.54 3.89 10.03
N THR A 208 5.07 4.82 9.21
CA THR A 208 4.20 4.51 8.05
C THR A 208 5.01 4.69 6.79
N SER A 209 5.05 3.66 5.95
CA SER A 209 5.70 3.70 4.65
C SER A 209 4.77 3.27 3.53
N TYR A 210 4.94 3.90 2.35
CA TYR A 210 4.14 3.64 1.16
C TYR A 210 5.01 3.22 -0.02
N TRP A 211 4.43 2.42 -0.89
CA TRP A 211 5.07 2.09 -2.17
C TRP A 211 5.12 3.30 -3.11
N ASN A 212 4.00 4.00 -3.29
CA ASN A 212 3.92 5.31 -3.91
C ASN A 212 3.71 6.35 -2.80
N PRO A 213 4.75 7.09 -2.39
CA PRO A 213 4.63 8.03 -1.28
C PRO A 213 3.71 9.19 -1.68
N VAL A 214 2.85 9.58 -0.75
CA VAL A 214 1.98 10.74 -0.86
C VAL A 214 2.54 11.81 0.06
N ASP A 215 2.87 12.99 -0.50
CA ASP A 215 3.35 14.11 0.33
C ASP A 215 2.23 14.51 1.30
N PRO A 216 2.45 14.43 2.63
CA PRO A 216 1.42 14.77 3.62
C PRO A 216 0.98 16.24 3.58
N LYS A 217 1.69 17.09 2.82
CA LYS A 217 1.32 18.49 2.58
C LYS A 217 0.41 18.69 1.38
N VAL A 218 0.19 17.65 0.58
CA VAL A 218 -0.65 17.69 -0.62
C VAL A 218 -1.95 16.96 -0.30
N ALA A 219 -3.08 17.67 -0.36
CA ALA A 219 -4.38 17.05 -0.21
C ALA A 219 -4.70 16.15 -1.43
N GLY A 220 -5.23 14.99 -1.18
CA GLY A 220 -5.62 13.99 -2.20
C GLY A 220 -5.49 12.56 -1.66
N ILE A 221 -6.00 11.60 -2.41
CA ILE A 221 -5.83 10.17 -2.20
C ILE A 221 -4.83 9.57 -3.18
#